data_40941b85a576dd86d5e68af0117e36fa
#
_entry.id   40941b85a576dd86d5e68af0117e36fa
#
_cell.length_a   1.000
_cell.length_b   1.000
_cell.length_c   1.000
_cell.angle_alpha   90.00
_cell.angle_beta   90.00
_cell.angle_gamma   90.00
#
_symmetry.space_group_name_H-M   'P 1'
#
loop_
_entity.id
_entity.type
_entity.pdbx_description
1 polymer ?
#
loop_
_entity_poly.entity_id
_entity_poly.type
_entity_poly.pdbx_seq_one_letter_code
_entity_poly.pdbx_strand_id
1 'polypeptide(L)'
;LIKSPFKIKLVGDKSLSKRDFTRITDPLKKSGAQFFFKKKGRLPLLISGINQPKKINYIEKKGSAQCKSSVMLAALNIAGKTLIKAKKSRDHSELLFKYLKIPIKIKKNKNYDFIELKNPKKIKPFNYVIPGDISSSAFFIVLTVLSESSKLLIKNVNVNPSRIGVIKILKKMGANISFKNLRAVSYTHLR
;
A
#
# COMPACT_ATOMS: atom_id res chain seq x y z
N LEU A 1 -3.17 6.28 14.80
CA LEU A 1 -4.56 6.27 15.27
C LEU A 1 -4.80 5.22 16.36
N ILE A 2 -4.32 3.97 16.21
CA ILE A 2 -4.55 2.87 17.19
C ILE A 2 -3.92 3.10 18.57
N LYS A 3 -2.98 4.05 18.70
CA LYS A 3 -2.32 4.44 19.95
C LYS A 3 -2.68 5.88 20.35
N SER A 4 -3.70 6.47 19.73
CA SER A 4 -4.12 7.82 20.09
C SER A 4 -4.80 7.84 21.46
N PRO A 5 -4.43 8.75 22.36
CA PRO A 5 -5.15 8.94 23.64
C PRO A 5 -6.52 9.60 23.43
N PHE A 6 -6.77 10.18 22.27
CA PHE A 6 -7.99 10.88 21.94
C PHE A 6 -8.90 10.04 21.03
N LYS A 7 -10.20 10.28 21.16
CA LYS A 7 -11.18 9.78 20.18
C LYS A 7 -11.06 10.57 18.88
N ILE A 8 -10.90 9.88 17.76
CA ILE A 8 -10.71 10.48 16.43
C ILE A 8 -11.90 10.14 15.56
N LYS A 9 -12.57 11.17 15.02
CA LYS A 9 -13.66 11.02 14.08
C LYS A 9 -13.12 11.11 12.66
N LEU A 10 -13.29 10.05 11.87
CA LEU A 10 -13.01 10.04 10.43
C LEU A 10 -14.29 10.32 9.66
N VAL A 11 -14.20 11.27 8.75
CA VAL A 11 -15.26 11.62 7.80
C VAL A 11 -14.72 11.54 6.38
N GLY A 12 -15.57 11.48 5.41
CA GLY A 12 -15.20 11.44 4.00
C GLY A 12 -16.26 12.10 3.13
N ASP A 13 -15.92 12.33 1.88
CA ASP A 13 -16.86 12.77 0.86
C ASP A 13 -17.98 11.74 0.62
N LYS A 14 -18.91 12.09 -0.26
CA LYS A 14 -20.07 11.23 -0.62
C LYS A 14 -19.64 9.87 -1.19
N SER A 15 -18.54 9.82 -1.95
CA SER A 15 -18.03 8.59 -2.57
C SER A 15 -17.34 7.70 -1.51
N LEU A 16 -16.42 8.29 -0.74
CA LEU A 16 -15.65 7.58 0.29
C LEU A 16 -16.56 7.04 1.39
N SER A 17 -17.58 7.79 1.79
CA SER A 17 -18.53 7.40 2.83
C SER A 17 -19.38 6.16 2.47
N LYS A 18 -19.46 5.79 1.20
CA LYS A 18 -20.14 4.57 0.74
C LYS A 18 -19.27 3.32 0.79
N ARG A 19 -17.95 3.46 0.97
CA ARG A 19 -17.02 2.32 0.97
C ARG A 19 -17.09 1.54 2.28
N ASP A 20 -16.78 0.24 2.21
CA ASP A 20 -16.68 -0.62 3.38
C ASP A 20 -15.29 -0.50 4.02
N PHE A 21 -15.25 -0.04 5.26
CA PHE A 21 -14.06 0.10 6.09
C PHE A 21 -13.81 -1.09 7.02
N THR A 22 -14.74 -2.04 7.12
CA THR A 22 -14.59 -3.22 8.01
C THR A 22 -13.33 -4.01 7.65
N ARG A 23 -13.00 -4.11 6.37
CA ARG A 23 -11.80 -4.79 5.89
C ARG A 23 -10.48 -4.25 6.47
N ILE A 24 -10.47 -2.98 6.92
CA ILE A 24 -9.33 -2.32 7.57
C ILE A 24 -9.48 -2.35 9.09
N THR A 25 -10.68 -2.04 9.60
CA THR A 25 -10.89 -1.98 11.05
C THR A 25 -10.87 -3.35 11.72
N ASP A 26 -11.37 -4.40 11.07
CA ASP A 26 -11.41 -5.72 11.67
C ASP A 26 -10.02 -6.30 12.00
N PRO A 27 -9.01 -6.26 11.12
CA PRO A 27 -7.66 -6.64 11.52
C PRO A 27 -7.07 -5.73 12.60
N LEU A 28 -7.40 -4.43 12.60
CA LEU A 28 -6.88 -3.47 13.58
C LEU A 28 -7.52 -3.58 14.95
N LYS A 29 -8.78 -4.06 15.07
CA LYS A 29 -9.42 -4.40 16.35
C LYS A 29 -8.59 -5.38 17.18
N LYS A 30 -7.83 -6.24 16.52
CA LYS A 30 -6.93 -7.20 17.21
C LYS A 30 -5.86 -6.50 18.04
N SER A 31 -5.53 -5.24 17.76
CA SER A 31 -4.64 -4.44 18.60
C SER A 31 -5.28 -3.98 19.91
N GLY A 32 -6.59 -4.11 20.07
CA GLY A 32 -7.38 -3.60 21.20
C GLY A 32 -8.00 -2.23 20.93
N ALA A 33 -7.66 -1.56 19.82
CA ALA A 33 -8.33 -0.32 19.43
C ALA A 33 -9.80 -0.57 19.07
N GLN A 34 -10.67 0.39 19.37
CA GLN A 34 -12.11 0.31 19.14
C GLN A 34 -12.52 1.18 17.95
N PHE A 35 -13.52 0.70 17.22
CA PHE A 35 -14.00 1.33 15.99
C PHE A 35 -15.53 1.34 16.00
N PHE A 36 -16.11 2.53 16.04
CA PHE A 36 -17.56 2.74 16.15
C PHE A 36 -18.06 3.40 14.86
N PHE A 37 -18.92 2.69 14.13
CA PHE A 37 -19.54 3.19 12.91
C PHE A 37 -20.96 3.73 13.22
N LYS A 38 -21.31 4.90 12.68
CA LYS A 38 -22.69 5.37 12.69
C LYS A 38 -23.59 4.47 11.83
N LYS A 39 -23.06 3.98 10.69
CA LYS A 39 -23.68 3.01 9.80
C LYS A 39 -22.69 1.88 9.57
N LYS A 40 -23.09 0.61 9.76
CA LYS A 40 -22.21 -0.56 9.71
C LYS A 40 -21.21 -0.50 8.55
N GLY A 41 -19.93 -0.52 8.90
CA GLY A 41 -18.81 -0.52 7.96
C GLY A 41 -18.56 0.77 7.18
N ARG A 42 -19.33 1.86 7.40
CA ARG A 42 -19.26 3.10 6.61
C ARG A 42 -18.92 4.32 7.44
N LEU A 43 -18.37 5.35 6.81
CA LEU A 43 -18.13 6.64 7.47
C LEU A 43 -19.45 7.36 7.80
N PRO A 44 -19.48 8.17 8.86
CA PRO A 44 -18.38 8.50 9.76
C PRO A 44 -18.01 7.35 10.69
N LEU A 45 -16.72 7.27 11.03
CA LEU A 45 -16.13 6.28 11.91
C LEU A 45 -15.45 6.99 13.09
N LEU A 46 -15.80 6.62 14.32
CA LEU A 46 -15.10 7.05 15.52
C LEU A 46 -14.08 5.97 15.93
N ILE A 47 -12.84 6.37 16.14
CA ILE A 47 -11.74 5.51 16.57
C ILE A 47 -11.35 5.89 17.99
N SER A 48 -11.30 4.91 18.88
CA SER A 48 -10.69 5.02 20.19
C SER A 48 -9.44 4.15 20.22
N GLY A 49 -8.28 4.77 20.35
CA GLY A 49 -7.01 4.06 20.48
C GLY A 49 -6.84 3.41 21.84
N ILE A 50 -5.75 2.70 22.02
CA ILE A 50 -5.35 2.06 23.26
C ILE A 50 -3.89 2.38 23.55
N ASN A 51 -3.56 2.66 24.82
CA ASN A 51 -2.19 3.06 25.20
C ASN A 51 -1.14 1.99 24.87
N GLN A 52 -1.48 0.71 25.07
CA GLN A 52 -0.60 -0.43 24.80
C GLN A 52 -1.25 -1.37 23.75
N PRO A 53 -1.11 -1.08 22.44
CA PRO A 53 -1.67 -1.93 21.41
C PRO A 53 -1.05 -3.32 21.41
N LYS A 54 -1.89 -4.34 21.36
CA LYS A 54 -1.47 -5.76 21.32
C LYS A 54 -0.92 -6.10 19.93
N LYS A 55 0.02 -7.05 19.87
CA LYS A 55 0.57 -7.58 18.62
C LYS A 55 -0.52 -8.19 17.74
N ILE A 56 -0.38 -8.01 16.44
CA ILE A 56 -1.34 -8.49 15.45
C ILE A 56 -0.74 -9.66 14.68
N ASN A 57 -1.44 -10.80 14.66
CA ASN A 57 -1.21 -11.87 13.70
C ASN A 57 -2.34 -11.77 12.66
N TYR A 58 -2.00 -11.49 11.42
CA TYR A 58 -2.96 -11.20 10.37
C TYR A 58 -2.78 -12.08 9.13
N ILE A 59 -3.88 -12.62 8.62
CA ILE A 59 -3.92 -13.36 7.37
C ILE A 59 -4.77 -12.57 6.38
N GLU A 60 -4.11 -12.03 5.35
CA GLU A 60 -4.76 -11.34 4.24
C GLU A 60 -5.03 -12.34 3.11
N LYS A 61 -6.30 -12.63 2.84
CA LYS A 61 -6.73 -13.70 1.91
C LYS A 61 -7.13 -13.19 0.53
N LYS A 62 -7.39 -11.88 0.37
CA LYS A 62 -7.97 -11.29 -0.85
C LYS A 62 -6.95 -10.64 -1.78
N GLY A 63 -5.67 -10.58 -1.41
CA GLY A 63 -4.64 -9.85 -2.17
C GLY A 63 -4.78 -8.33 -2.07
N SER A 64 -5.29 -7.82 -0.94
CA SER A 64 -5.45 -6.39 -0.71
C SER A 64 -4.19 -5.75 -0.14
N ALA A 65 -3.50 -4.97 -0.97
CA ALA A 65 -2.36 -4.18 -0.52
C ALA A 65 -2.74 -3.17 0.58
N GLN A 66 -3.94 -2.57 0.50
CA GLN A 66 -4.41 -1.60 1.49
C GLN A 66 -4.60 -2.23 2.88
N CYS A 67 -5.23 -3.42 2.95
CA CYS A 67 -5.42 -4.13 4.22
C CYS A 67 -4.07 -4.57 4.81
N LYS A 68 -3.16 -5.07 3.98
CA LYS A 68 -1.81 -5.40 4.37
C LYS A 68 -1.07 -4.17 4.92
N SER A 69 -1.07 -3.07 4.17
CA SER A 69 -0.39 -1.82 4.55
C SER A 69 -0.95 -1.20 5.83
N SER A 70 -2.27 -1.28 6.06
CA SER A 70 -2.86 -0.75 7.31
C SER A 70 -2.33 -1.46 8.55
N VAL A 71 -2.19 -2.79 8.49
CA VAL A 71 -1.60 -3.58 9.58
C VAL A 71 -0.09 -3.31 9.71
N MET A 72 0.64 -3.15 8.59
CA MET A 72 2.06 -2.79 8.61
C MET A 72 2.28 -1.42 9.27
N LEU A 73 1.47 -0.41 8.94
CA LEU A 73 1.55 0.92 9.55
C LEU A 73 1.17 0.88 11.04
N ALA A 74 0.17 0.10 11.42
CA ALA A 74 -0.18 -0.11 12.81
C ALA A 74 0.98 -0.74 13.61
N ALA A 75 1.70 -1.69 13.01
CA ALA A 75 2.83 -2.37 13.63
C ALA A 75 3.98 -1.43 14.05
N LEU A 76 4.08 -0.24 13.45
CA LEU A 76 5.06 0.78 13.85
C LEU A 76 4.85 1.29 15.29
N ASN A 77 3.66 1.10 15.85
CA ASN A 77 3.30 1.52 17.20
C ASN A 77 2.99 0.34 18.14
N ILE A 78 3.21 -0.89 17.71
CA ILE A 78 2.92 -2.10 18.46
C ILE A 78 4.23 -2.67 19.01
N ALA A 79 4.32 -2.86 20.31
CA ALA A 79 5.48 -3.52 20.93
C ALA A 79 5.59 -4.98 20.47
N GLY A 80 6.83 -5.44 20.23
CA GLY A 80 7.11 -6.80 19.81
C GLY A 80 7.00 -7.04 18.30
N LYS A 81 6.57 -8.25 17.92
CA LYS A 81 6.52 -8.68 16.52
C LYS A 81 5.08 -8.73 16.01
N THR A 82 4.83 -8.13 14.86
CA THR A 82 3.61 -8.30 14.07
C THR A 82 3.89 -9.23 12.90
N LEU A 83 3.06 -10.26 12.74
CA LEU A 83 3.19 -11.25 11.69
C LEU A 83 2.03 -11.11 10.69
N ILE A 84 2.37 -11.06 9.41
CA ILE A 84 1.38 -10.96 8.34
C ILE A 84 1.67 -12.06 7.31
N LYS A 85 0.66 -12.90 7.04
CA LYS A 85 0.61 -13.79 5.89
C LYS A 85 -0.34 -13.17 4.88
N ALA A 86 0.17 -12.66 3.76
CA ALA A 86 -0.64 -11.95 2.78
C ALA A 86 -0.60 -12.64 1.42
N LYS A 87 -1.76 -12.82 0.78
CA LYS A 87 -1.83 -13.18 -0.64
C LYS A 87 -1.11 -12.12 -1.45
N LYS A 88 -0.44 -12.52 -2.54
CA LYS A 88 0.35 -11.61 -3.36
C LYS A 88 -0.42 -10.38 -3.79
N SER A 89 0.18 -9.22 -3.61
CA SER A 89 -0.37 -7.92 -3.95
C SER A 89 0.77 -6.92 -4.18
N ARG A 90 0.45 -5.64 -4.37
CA ARG A 90 1.46 -4.56 -4.47
C ARG A 90 2.34 -4.53 -3.22
N ASP A 91 3.64 -4.32 -3.39
CA ASP A 91 4.66 -4.40 -2.34
C ASP A 91 5.32 -3.04 -1.99
N HIS A 92 4.66 -1.95 -2.33
CA HIS A 92 5.20 -0.59 -2.11
C HIS A 92 5.51 -0.29 -0.64
N SER A 93 4.64 -0.73 0.28
CA SER A 93 4.85 -0.51 1.71
C SER A 93 6.05 -1.30 2.23
N GLU A 94 6.23 -2.53 1.78
CA GLU A 94 7.38 -3.36 2.13
C GLU A 94 8.69 -2.73 1.66
N LEU A 95 8.70 -2.24 0.44
CA LEU A 95 9.87 -1.57 -0.14
C LEU A 95 10.18 -0.25 0.58
N LEU A 96 9.14 0.56 0.88
CA LEU A 96 9.30 1.78 1.67
C LEU A 96 9.85 1.49 3.07
N PHE A 97 9.34 0.46 3.74
CA PHE A 97 9.81 0.09 5.08
C PHE A 97 11.28 -0.36 5.07
N LYS A 98 11.69 -1.10 4.04
CA LYS A 98 13.11 -1.44 3.84
C LYS A 98 13.96 -0.20 3.64
N TYR A 99 13.50 0.73 2.81
CA TYR A 99 14.20 2.00 2.57
C TYR A 99 14.39 2.81 3.83
N LEU A 100 13.36 2.91 4.64
CA LEU A 100 13.39 3.60 5.92
C LEU A 100 14.13 2.83 7.01
N LYS A 101 14.74 1.67 6.65
CA LYS A 101 15.44 0.79 7.59
C LYS A 101 14.57 0.35 8.77
N ILE A 102 13.26 0.27 8.56
CA ILE A 102 12.33 -0.30 9.53
C ILE A 102 12.60 -1.80 9.63
N PRO A 103 12.68 -2.37 10.85
CA PRO A 103 12.96 -3.80 11.03
C PRO A 103 11.86 -4.68 10.43
N ILE A 104 12.04 -5.07 9.17
CA ILE A 104 11.13 -5.91 8.40
C ILE A 104 11.86 -7.12 7.82
N LYS A 105 11.26 -8.30 7.97
CA LYS A 105 11.69 -9.53 7.30
C LYS A 105 10.58 -10.00 6.37
N ILE A 106 10.92 -10.37 5.15
CA ILE A 106 9.95 -10.80 4.14
C ILE A 106 10.44 -12.12 3.54
N LYS A 107 9.62 -13.16 3.67
CA LYS A 107 9.78 -14.42 2.95
C LYS A 107 8.66 -14.51 1.91
N LYS A 108 9.00 -14.77 0.65
CA LYS A 108 8.03 -14.86 -0.46
C LYS A 108 7.96 -16.30 -0.95
N ASN A 109 6.75 -16.81 -1.19
CA ASN A 109 6.55 -18.04 -1.96
C ASN A 109 5.67 -17.73 -3.17
N LYS A 110 5.23 -18.76 -3.92
CA LYS A 110 4.42 -18.59 -5.13
C LYS A 110 3.13 -17.81 -4.89
N ASN A 111 2.44 -18.02 -3.76
CA ASN A 111 1.09 -17.52 -3.50
C ASN A 111 1.02 -16.45 -2.42
N TYR A 112 1.96 -16.45 -1.48
CA TYR A 112 1.92 -15.61 -0.27
C TYR A 112 3.25 -14.93 0.01
N ASP A 113 3.14 -13.78 0.62
CA ASP A 113 4.24 -13.07 1.27
C ASP A 113 4.07 -13.21 2.80
N PHE A 114 5.14 -13.61 3.48
CA PHE A 114 5.20 -13.70 4.94
C PHE A 114 6.05 -12.54 5.43
N ILE A 115 5.44 -11.65 6.20
CA ILE A 115 6.05 -10.41 6.64
C ILE A 115 6.12 -10.42 8.17
N GLU A 116 7.32 -10.26 8.71
CA GLU A 116 7.57 -10.01 10.13
C GLU A 116 8.01 -8.56 10.27
N LEU A 117 7.32 -7.81 11.14
CA LEU A 117 7.62 -6.43 11.46
C LEU A 117 7.89 -6.29 12.96
N LYS A 118 8.92 -5.51 13.30
CA LYS A 118 9.18 -5.05 14.66
C LYS A 118 9.01 -3.53 14.72
N ASN A 119 8.55 -3.05 15.87
CA ASN A 119 8.48 -1.61 16.13
C ASN A 119 9.89 -1.00 16.02
N PRO A 120 10.09 0.02 15.18
CA PRO A 120 11.36 0.75 15.12
C PRO A 120 11.50 1.66 16.35
N LYS A 121 12.71 1.81 16.89
CA LYS A 121 12.99 2.78 17.98
C LYS A 121 12.71 4.23 17.52
N LYS A 122 13.08 4.57 16.29
CA LYS A 122 12.89 5.89 15.67
C LYS A 122 12.79 5.75 14.16
N ILE A 123 11.94 6.54 13.55
CA ILE A 123 11.89 6.73 12.09
C ILE A 123 12.45 8.12 11.80
N LYS A 124 13.51 8.20 10.99
CA LYS A 124 14.10 9.48 10.60
C LYS A 124 13.18 10.17 9.57
N PRO A 125 12.99 11.49 9.66
CA PRO A 125 12.37 12.26 8.57
C PRO A 125 13.14 12.06 7.26
N PHE A 126 12.43 12.11 6.14
CA PHE A 126 13.03 11.98 4.81
C PHE A 126 12.26 12.79 3.79
N ASN A 127 13.00 13.29 2.79
CA ASN A 127 12.41 13.94 1.63
C ASN A 127 12.19 12.90 0.54
N TYR A 128 11.05 12.97 -0.12
CA TYR A 128 10.68 11.98 -1.11
C TYR A 128 9.86 12.60 -2.24
N VAL A 129 10.28 12.34 -3.48
CA VAL A 129 9.54 12.75 -4.67
C VAL A 129 8.64 11.58 -5.08
N ILE A 130 7.33 11.77 -4.96
CA ILE A 130 6.34 10.77 -5.33
C ILE A 130 6.28 10.69 -6.87
N PRO A 131 6.50 9.51 -7.47
CA PRO A 131 6.41 9.37 -8.92
C PRO A 131 4.98 9.32 -9.41
N GLY A 132 4.78 9.58 -10.68
CA GLY A 132 3.48 9.43 -11.35
C GLY A 132 2.94 8.00 -11.27
N ASP A 133 1.63 7.87 -11.23
CA ASP A 133 0.96 6.56 -11.22
C ASP A 133 0.86 6.00 -12.63
N ILE A 134 1.47 4.83 -12.86
CA ILE A 134 1.38 4.10 -14.12
C ILE A 134 -0.05 3.76 -14.52
N SER A 135 -0.97 3.60 -13.56
CA SER A 135 -2.37 3.31 -13.86
C SER A 135 -3.08 4.52 -14.47
N SER A 136 -2.79 5.72 -13.98
CA SER A 136 -3.28 6.96 -14.59
C SER A 136 -2.63 7.20 -15.97
N SER A 137 -1.36 6.84 -16.11
CA SER A 137 -0.65 6.93 -17.39
C SER A 137 -1.17 5.95 -18.45
N ALA A 138 -1.81 4.86 -18.03
CA ALA A 138 -2.27 3.80 -18.93
C ALA A 138 -3.24 4.32 -19.99
N PHE A 139 -4.11 5.28 -19.66
CA PHE A 139 -5.05 5.90 -20.62
C PHE A 139 -4.31 6.57 -21.77
N PHE A 140 -3.29 7.36 -21.47
CA PHE A 140 -2.48 8.05 -22.49
C PHE A 140 -1.61 7.06 -23.29
N ILE A 141 -1.08 6.02 -22.64
CA ILE A 141 -0.30 4.98 -23.31
C ILE A 141 -1.17 4.25 -24.33
N VAL A 142 -2.37 3.81 -23.93
CA VAL A 142 -3.30 3.11 -24.84
C VAL A 142 -3.72 4.02 -25.98
N LEU A 143 -4.08 5.28 -25.69
CA LEU A 143 -4.43 6.25 -26.74
C LEU A 143 -3.29 6.40 -27.77
N THR A 144 -2.05 6.55 -27.31
CA THR A 144 -0.88 6.67 -28.20
C THR A 144 -0.65 5.41 -29.04
N VAL A 145 -0.84 4.22 -28.45
CA VAL A 145 -0.67 2.94 -29.17
C VAL A 145 -1.73 2.79 -30.27
N LEU A 146 -2.93 3.32 -30.07
CA LEU A 146 -4.03 3.28 -31.05
C LEU A 146 -3.97 4.39 -32.09
N SER A 147 -3.17 5.44 -31.89
CA SER A 147 -3.07 6.58 -32.79
C SER A 147 -1.89 6.40 -33.74
N GLU A 148 -2.14 6.63 -35.05
CA GLU A 148 -1.09 6.60 -36.06
C GLU A 148 -0.04 7.70 -35.84
N SER A 149 1.19 7.41 -36.17
CA SER A 149 2.33 8.35 -36.14
C SER A 149 2.51 9.07 -34.81
N SER A 150 2.01 8.51 -33.71
CA SER A 150 2.01 9.13 -32.40
C SER A 150 3.22 8.72 -31.54
N LYS A 151 3.71 9.67 -30.74
CA LYS A 151 4.84 9.48 -29.83
C LYS A 151 4.52 10.09 -28.47
N LEU A 152 4.76 9.35 -27.39
CA LEU A 152 4.52 9.78 -26.02
C LEU A 152 5.75 9.53 -25.16
N LEU A 153 6.15 10.55 -24.40
CA LEU A 153 7.17 10.43 -23.36
C LEU A 153 6.54 10.72 -22.00
N ILE A 154 6.52 9.74 -21.11
CA ILE A 154 6.06 9.91 -19.73
C ILE A 154 7.26 9.92 -18.81
N LYS A 155 7.44 11.02 -18.06
CA LYS A 155 8.58 11.20 -17.15
C LYS A 155 8.18 10.85 -15.71
N ASN A 156 9.16 10.42 -14.91
CA ASN A 156 9.03 10.18 -13.46
C ASN A 156 7.84 9.31 -13.09
N VAL A 157 7.58 8.23 -13.84
CA VAL A 157 6.48 7.32 -13.59
C VAL A 157 6.95 6.07 -12.84
N ASN A 158 6.14 5.58 -11.92
CA ASN A 158 6.41 4.34 -11.20
C ASN A 158 6.17 3.13 -12.11
N VAL A 159 7.21 2.32 -12.32
CA VAL A 159 7.14 1.08 -13.11
C VAL A 159 7.44 -0.17 -12.27
N ASN A 160 6.95 -0.19 -11.02
CA ASN A 160 7.03 -1.37 -10.18
C ASN A 160 6.49 -2.61 -10.93
N PRO A 161 7.24 -3.73 -10.97
CA PRO A 161 6.82 -4.96 -11.67
C PRO A 161 5.42 -5.47 -11.30
N SER A 162 4.94 -5.16 -10.08
CA SER A 162 3.58 -5.49 -9.62
C SER A 162 2.50 -4.57 -10.22
N ARG A 163 2.88 -3.53 -10.99
CA ARG A 163 1.97 -2.50 -11.52
C ARG A 163 1.97 -2.38 -13.04
N ILE A 164 2.99 -2.87 -13.73
CA ILE A 164 3.18 -2.71 -15.17
C ILE A 164 2.45 -3.78 -16.02
N GLY A 165 1.38 -4.38 -15.50
CA GLY A 165 0.63 -5.42 -16.23
C GLY A 165 0.15 -4.94 -17.60
N VAL A 166 -0.40 -3.73 -17.69
CA VAL A 166 -0.86 -3.11 -18.94
C VAL A 166 0.27 -2.99 -19.96
N ILE A 167 1.46 -2.56 -19.53
CA ILE A 167 2.63 -2.42 -20.42
C ILE A 167 3.06 -3.79 -20.96
N LYS A 168 3.07 -4.80 -20.09
CA LYS A 168 3.41 -6.18 -20.52
C LYS A 168 2.45 -6.72 -21.56
N ILE A 169 1.15 -6.44 -21.42
CA ILE A 169 0.12 -6.85 -22.37
C ILE A 169 0.31 -6.10 -23.69
N LEU A 170 0.41 -4.78 -23.67
CA LEU A 170 0.59 -3.97 -24.87
C LEU A 170 1.85 -4.36 -25.66
N LYS A 171 2.97 -4.62 -24.97
CA LYS A 171 4.18 -5.15 -25.62
C LYS A 171 3.97 -6.50 -26.30
N LYS A 172 3.21 -7.41 -25.66
CA LYS A 172 2.84 -8.69 -26.29
C LYS A 172 1.93 -8.52 -27.52
N MET A 173 1.15 -7.44 -27.56
CA MET A 173 0.33 -7.04 -28.71
C MET A 173 1.13 -6.30 -29.80
N GLY A 174 2.46 -6.17 -29.67
CA GLY A 174 3.32 -5.52 -30.66
C GLY A 174 3.61 -4.03 -30.40
N ALA A 175 3.10 -3.43 -29.33
CA ALA A 175 3.34 -2.02 -29.05
C ALA A 175 4.84 -1.76 -28.76
N ASN A 176 5.41 -0.74 -29.43
CA ASN A 176 6.78 -0.30 -29.23
C ASN A 176 6.90 0.58 -27.99
N ILE A 177 7.08 -0.02 -26.82
CA ILE A 177 7.21 0.66 -25.53
C ILE A 177 8.57 0.34 -24.92
N SER A 178 9.36 1.36 -24.61
CA SER A 178 10.66 1.23 -23.97
C SER A 178 10.72 1.98 -22.65
N PHE A 179 11.58 1.51 -21.74
CA PHE A 179 11.91 2.21 -20.51
C PHE A 179 13.32 2.81 -20.66
N LYS A 180 13.48 4.07 -20.29
CA LYS A 180 14.78 4.74 -20.31
C LYS A 180 15.12 5.22 -18.90
N ASN A 181 16.42 5.33 -18.59
CA ASN A 181 16.93 5.88 -17.32
C ASN A 181 16.34 5.21 -16.09
N LEU A 182 16.27 3.87 -16.13
CA LEU A 182 15.78 3.05 -15.03
C LEU A 182 16.66 3.27 -13.79
N ARG A 183 16.12 3.84 -12.72
CA ARG A 183 16.81 3.93 -11.43
C ARG A 183 16.12 3.04 -10.44
N ALA A 184 16.84 2.08 -9.89
CA ALA A 184 16.40 1.35 -8.71
C ALA A 184 16.49 2.30 -7.50
N VAL A 185 15.45 3.05 -7.24
CA VAL A 185 15.27 3.69 -5.94
C VAL A 185 14.51 2.69 -5.09
N SER A 186 14.79 2.68 -3.81
CA SER A 186 14.43 1.71 -2.78
C SER A 186 12.98 1.21 -2.73
N TYR A 187 12.13 1.69 -3.58
CA TYR A 187 10.92 1.02 -4.04
C TYR A 187 10.63 1.45 -5.50
N THR A 188 11.21 0.69 -6.36
CA THR A 188 11.05 0.70 -7.81
C THR A 188 10.52 2.00 -8.42
N HIS A 189 11.42 2.96 -8.59
CA HIS A 189 11.29 4.00 -9.57
C HIS A 189 12.30 3.76 -10.67
N LEU A 190 11.77 3.87 -11.84
CA LEU A 190 12.54 3.91 -13.04
C LEU A 190 12.33 5.31 -13.60
N ARG A 191 13.37 6.11 -13.62
CA ARG A 191 13.37 7.35 -14.39
C ARG A 191 13.63 7.06 -15.84
#